data_0337184cc35525ed6d4c787123317352
#
_entry.id   0337184cc35525ed6d4c787123317352
#
_cell.length_a   1.000
_cell.length_b   1.000
_cell.length_c   1.000
_cell.angle_alpha   90.00
_cell.angle_beta   90.00
_cell.angle_gamma   90.00
#
_symmetry.space_group_name_H-M   'P 1'
#
loop_
_entity.id
_entity.type
_entity.pdbx_description
1 polymer ?
#
loop_
_entity_poly.entity_id
_entity_poly.type
_entity_poly.pdbx_seq_one_letter_code
_entity_poly.pdbx_strand_id
1 'polypeptide(L)'
;NDQAFGRPGASRGVSAFPQVRFVSLVENGTHVLFGTQLGPYATGEITLAKAVLSALRKRMLCLADRNFFGFTLWVQARSTGADLLWRVKTNARLPREHPLADGSYVSRIYRSERDRRHQRHAVTVRVIEYRLHGVTEAEPIYRLVTSLLDPAQAPAAELAALYHQRWEIETALAELKTHLRGAKIVLRSKTPDLVRQEFYGLMMAHFAVRGLMHEAALKADTDPDQLSFLHAVRVVRRKLATFHAIPPSAKKTVS
;
A
#
# COMPACT_ATOMS: atom_id res chain seq x y z
N ASN A 1 -2.88 -0.06 -26.87
CA ASN A 1 -3.01 0.27 -25.42
C ASN A 1 -4.46 0.59 -25.04
N ASP A 2 -5.26 1.23 -25.93
CA ASP A 2 -6.63 1.60 -25.61
C ASP A 2 -7.52 0.41 -25.26
N GLN A 3 -7.45 -0.67 -26.04
CA GLN A 3 -8.20 -1.91 -25.74
C GLN A 3 -7.74 -2.60 -24.45
N ALA A 4 -6.43 -2.54 -24.15
CA ALA A 4 -5.86 -3.25 -23.01
C ALA A 4 -6.05 -2.50 -21.68
N PHE A 5 -6.01 -1.17 -21.69
CA PHE A 5 -6.01 -0.37 -20.46
C PHE A 5 -7.23 0.54 -20.32
N GLY A 6 -7.83 0.96 -21.42
CA GLY A 6 -8.97 1.84 -21.42
C GLY A 6 -8.64 3.29 -21.07
N ARG A 7 -9.57 4.18 -21.33
CA ARG A 7 -9.47 5.62 -21.04
C ARG A 7 -10.54 6.03 -20.03
N PRO A 8 -10.18 6.74 -18.96
CA PRO A 8 -11.17 7.29 -18.04
C PRO A 8 -12.01 8.36 -18.73
N GLY A 9 -13.28 8.43 -18.34
CA GLY A 9 -14.12 9.59 -18.65
C GLY A 9 -13.62 10.80 -17.83
N ALA A 10 -13.72 11.98 -18.41
CA ALA A 10 -13.42 13.25 -17.77
C ALA A 10 -14.58 14.21 -18.00
N SER A 11 -14.68 15.28 -17.19
CA SER A 11 -15.72 16.32 -17.32
C SER A 11 -15.75 16.99 -18.69
N ARG A 12 -14.65 16.94 -19.45
CA ARG A 12 -14.49 17.50 -20.79
C ARG A 12 -14.35 16.43 -21.89
N GLY A 13 -14.88 15.21 -21.65
CA GLY A 13 -14.79 14.09 -22.59
C GLY A 13 -13.94 12.92 -22.08
N VAL A 14 -13.38 12.13 -22.99
CA VAL A 14 -12.53 10.98 -22.66
C VAL A 14 -11.10 11.44 -22.48
N SER A 15 -10.36 10.84 -21.53
CA SER A 15 -8.93 11.13 -21.32
C SER A 15 -8.13 10.99 -22.63
N ALA A 16 -7.18 11.91 -22.86
CA ALA A 16 -6.33 11.88 -24.06
C ALA A 16 -5.49 10.59 -24.18
N PHE A 17 -5.21 9.93 -23.05
CA PHE A 17 -4.37 8.72 -23.01
C PHE A 17 -5.03 7.60 -22.20
N PRO A 18 -4.79 6.33 -22.57
CA PRO A 18 -5.18 5.19 -21.76
C PRO A 18 -4.43 5.22 -20.42
N GLN A 19 -5.07 4.70 -19.36
CA GLN A 19 -4.49 4.70 -18.01
C GLN A 19 -4.40 3.29 -17.46
N VAL A 20 -3.28 3.02 -16.82
CA VAL A 20 -3.07 1.80 -16.01
C VAL A 20 -3.43 2.09 -14.57
N ARG A 21 -4.10 1.16 -13.95
CA ARG A 21 -4.31 1.14 -12.49
C ARG A 21 -3.40 0.09 -11.88
N PHE A 22 -2.85 0.38 -10.71
CA PHE A 22 -2.14 -0.63 -9.94
C PHE A 22 -2.46 -0.53 -8.45
N VAL A 23 -2.34 -1.65 -7.77
CA VAL A 23 -2.38 -1.77 -6.31
C VAL A 23 -1.11 -2.49 -5.88
N SER A 24 -0.50 -2.03 -4.81
CA SER A 24 0.73 -2.59 -4.25
C SER A 24 0.66 -2.63 -2.74
N LEU A 25 1.39 -3.55 -2.13
CA LEU A 25 1.79 -3.43 -0.74
C LEU A 25 3.05 -2.57 -0.65
N VAL A 26 3.18 -1.85 0.44
CA VAL A 26 4.36 -1.06 0.78
C VAL A 26 4.82 -1.48 2.16
N GLU A 27 6.10 -1.73 2.32
CA GLU A 27 6.72 -1.88 3.62
C GLU A 27 7.02 -0.48 4.14
N ASN A 28 6.45 -0.12 5.32
CA ASN A 28 6.49 1.26 5.78
C ASN A 28 7.93 1.66 6.13
N GLY A 29 8.75 1.15 6.78
CA GLY A 29 10.08 1.63 7.14
C GLY A 29 11.07 1.75 5.98
N THR A 30 10.89 0.97 4.90
CA THR A 30 11.80 0.98 3.74
C THR A 30 11.20 1.56 2.47
N HIS A 31 9.89 1.80 2.46
CA HIS A 31 9.09 2.18 1.28
C HIS A 31 9.18 1.19 0.11
N VAL A 32 9.59 -0.04 0.37
CA VAL A 32 9.66 -1.08 -0.67
C VAL A 32 8.27 -1.47 -1.11
N LEU A 33 8.02 -1.36 -2.40
CA LEU A 33 6.79 -1.80 -3.06
C LEU A 33 6.90 -3.28 -3.43
N PHE A 34 5.90 -4.08 -3.06
CA PHE A 34 5.87 -5.51 -3.36
C PHE A 34 4.45 -6.01 -3.62
N GLY A 35 4.32 -7.22 -4.15
CA GLY A 35 3.01 -7.84 -4.44
C GLY A 35 2.16 -7.05 -5.43
N THR A 36 2.75 -6.21 -6.26
CA THR A 36 2.05 -5.27 -7.14
C THR A 36 1.24 -5.97 -8.23
N GLN A 37 0.02 -5.50 -8.43
CA GLN A 37 -0.86 -5.93 -9.51
C GLN A 37 -1.24 -4.75 -10.40
N LEU A 38 -1.06 -4.93 -11.71
CA LEU A 38 -1.50 -3.99 -12.74
C LEU A 38 -2.81 -4.45 -13.37
N GLY A 39 -3.64 -3.49 -13.71
CA GLY A 39 -4.86 -3.73 -14.48
C GLY A 39 -5.30 -2.54 -15.33
N PRO A 40 -6.30 -2.77 -16.20
CA PRO A 40 -6.98 -1.71 -16.90
C PRO A 40 -7.57 -0.67 -15.95
N TYR A 41 -7.75 0.56 -16.44
CA TYR A 41 -8.42 1.61 -15.67
C TYR A 41 -9.78 1.18 -15.12
N ALA A 42 -10.54 0.42 -15.91
CA ALA A 42 -11.88 -0.07 -15.52
C ALA A 42 -11.85 -1.12 -14.39
N THR A 43 -10.72 -1.76 -14.13
CA THR A 43 -10.60 -2.73 -13.04
C THR A 43 -10.60 -2.00 -11.68
N GLY A 44 -11.57 -2.32 -10.83
CA GLY A 44 -11.67 -1.71 -9.50
C GLY A 44 -10.47 -2.06 -8.61
N GLU A 45 -10.07 -1.13 -7.73
CA GLU A 45 -8.96 -1.32 -6.79
C GLU A 45 -9.14 -2.56 -5.89
N ILE A 46 -10.36 -2.83 -5.46
CA ILE A 46 -10.69 -4.03 -4.66
C ILE A 46 -10.40 -5.31 -5.42
N THR A 47 -10.62 -5.32 -6.73
CA THR A 47 -10.32 -6.50 -7.58
C THR A 47 -8.82 -6.74 -7.68
N LEU A 48 -8.03 -5.68 -7.88
CA LEU A 48 -6.56 -5.77 -7.88
C LEU A 48 -6.03 -6.12 -6.49
N ALA A 49 -6.61 -5.55 -5.42
CA ALA A 49 -6.21 -5.83 -4.05
C ALA A 49 -6.32 -7.31 -3.69
N LYS A 50 -7.36 -8.02 -4.17
CA LYS A 50 -7.50 -9.48 -3.93
C LYS A 50 -6.28 -10.27 -4.38
N ALA A 51 -5.71 -9.91 -5.52
CA ALA A 51 -4.51 -10.58 -6.03
C ALA A 51 -3.24 -10.19 -5.23
N VAL A 52 -3.16 -8.93 -4.80
CA VAL A 52 -2.06 -8.40 -3.98
C VAL A 52 -1.98 -9.11 -2.62
N LEU A 53 -3.13 -9.46 -2.02
CA LEU A 53 -3.18 -10.13 -0.71
C LEU A 53 -2.37 -11.43 -0.65
N SER A 54 -2.16 -12.11 -1.77
CA SER A 54 -1.33 -13.32 -1.82
C SER A 54 0.12 -13.10 -1.41
N ALA A 55 0.59 -11.84 -1.40
CA ALA A 55 1.93 -11.48 -0.95
C ALA A 55 2.03 -11.30 0.58
N LEU A 56 0.90 -11.19 1.29
CA LEU A 56 0.88 -11.13 2.75
C LEU A 56 1.33 -12.46 3.36
N ARG A 57 1.97 -12.39 4.52
CA ARG A 57 2.49 -13.55 5.26
C ARG A 57 2.20 -13.40 6.75
N LYS A 58 2.25 -14.53 7.46
CA LYS A 58 2.27 -14.54 8.92
C LYS A 58 3.34 -13.59 9.45
N ARG A 59 3.05 -12.91 10.56
CA ARG A 59 3.88 -11.88 11.22
C ARG A 59 3.89 -10.52 10.49
N MET A 60 3.15 -10.34 9.42
CA MET A 60 2.90 -9.01 8.85
C MET A 60 1.64 -8.41 9.49
N LEU A 61 1.64 -7.10 9.68
CA LEU A 61 0.46 -6.30 10.01
C LEU A 61 0.11 -5.45 8.78
N CYS A 62 -1.01 -5.76 8.15
CA CYS A 62 -1.47 -5.03 6.97
C CYS A 62 -2.34 -3.84 7.39
N LEU A 63 -1.91 -2.63 7.04
CA LEU A 63 -2.68 -1.41 7.15
C LEU A 63 -3.44 -1.16 5.86
N ALA A 64 -4.71 -0.76 5.94
CA ALA A 64 -5.46 -0.38 4.75
C ALA A 64 -6.46 0.75 5.02
N ASP A 65 -6.76 1.52 3.98
CA ASP A 65 -7.73 2.60 4.04
C ASP A 65 -9.17 2.07 4.03
N ARG A 66 -10.11 2.92 4.41
CA ARG A 66 -11.55 2.65 4.50
C ARG A 66 -12.18 2.11 3.22
N ASN A 67 -11.56 2.38 2.06
CA ASN A 67 -12.05 1.88 0.77
C ASN A 67 -11.82 0.38 0.59
N PHE A 68 -10.86 -0.21 1.29
CA PHE A 68 -10.56 -1.64 1.23
C PHE A 68 -11.37 -2.45 2.23
N PHE A 69 -12.03 -1.79 3.22
CA PHE A 69 -12.78 -2.53 4.22
C PHE A 69 -14.02 -3.19 3.63
N GLY A 70 -14.06 -4.51 3.72
CA GLY A 70 -15.18 -5.35 3.32
C GLY A 70 -14.97 -6.79 3.79
N PHE A 71 -16.05 -7.49 4.12
CA PHE A 71 -16.00 -8.84 4.69
C PHE A 71 -15.15 -9.82 3.87
N THR A 72 -15.38 -9.88 2.56
CA THR A 72 -14.67 -10.83 1.69
C THR A 72 -13.17 -10.55 1.64
N LEU A 73 -12.77 -9.29 1.49
CA LEU A 73 -11.36 -8.91 1.44
C LEU A 73 -10.69 -9.12 2.80
N TRP A 74 -11.40 -8.82 3.89
CA TRP A 74 -10.93 -9.06 5.25
C TRP A 74 -10.63 -10.54 5.51
N VAL A 75 -11.60 -11.42 5.20
CA VAL A 75 -11.43 -12.87 5.38
C VAL A 75 -10.29 -13.42 4.53
N GLN A 76 -10.19 -12.97 3.26
CA GLN A 76 -9.10 -13.35 2.38
C GLN A 76 -7.73 -12.89 2.91
N ALA A 77 -7.62 -11.65 3.40
CA ALA A 77 -6.39 -11.15 3.98
C ALA A 77 -5.99 -11.95 5.23
N ARG A 78 -6.96 -12.24 6.11
CA ARG A 78 -6.72 -13.06 7.32
C ARG A 78 -6.30 -14.48 7.01
N SER A 79 -6.78 -15.08 5.93
CA SER A 79 -6.41 -16.44 5.53
C SER A 79 -4.92 -16.59 5.19
N THR A 80 -4.20 -15.49 4.92
CA THR A 80 -2.75 -15.50 4.71
C THR A 80 -1.94 -15.66 6.00
N GLY A 81 -2.59 -15.52 7.16
CA GLY A 81 -1.96 -15.50 8.47
C GLY A 81 -1.45 -14.12 8.91
N ALA A 82 -1.59 -13.11 8.09
CA ALA A 82 -1.25 -11.73 8.45
C ALA A 82 -2.28 -11.13 9.42
N ASP A 83 -1.85 -10.21 10.26
CA ASP A 83 -2.74 -9.38 11.05
C ASP A 83 -3.19 -8.14 10.27
N LEU A 84 -4.34 -7.59 10.65
CA LEU A 84 -4.97 -6.50 9.94
C LEU A 84 -5.28 -5.34 10.88
N LEU A 85 -5.06 -4.11 10.38
CA LEU A 85 -5.45 -2.87 11.02
C LEU A 85 -6.00 -1.93 9.97
N TRP A 86 -7.31 -1.96 9.73
CA TRP A 86 -7.95 -1.26 8.63
C TRP A 86 -8.87 -0.16 9.13
N ARG A 87 -8.83 0.98 8.47
CA ARG A 87 -9.79 2.04 8.71
C ARG A 87 -11.16 1.65 8.14
N VAL A 88 -12.21 2.07 8.82
CA VAL A 88 -13.59 1.84 8.36
C VAL A 88 -14.35 3.16 8.27
N LYS A 89 -15.41 3.16 7.45
CA LYS A 89 -16.31 4.31 7.35
C LYS A 89 -17.06 4.49 8.66
N THR A 90 -17.37 5.73 9.02
CA THR A 90 -18.09 6.07 10.26
C THR A 90 -19.48 5.43 10.35
N ASN A 91 -20.11 5.19 9.20
CA ASN A 91 -21.43 4.53 9.12
C ASN A 91 -21.36 2.99 9.13
N ALA A 92 -20.18 2.38 9.27
CA ALA A 92 -20.05 0.93 9.40
C ALA A 92 -20.75 0.44 10.68
N ARG A 93 -21.58 -0.60 10.56
CA ARG A 93 -22.30 -1.20 11.69
C ARG A 93 -21.39 -2.15 12.44
N LEU A 94 -20.82 -1.65 13.54
CA LEU A 94 -19.90 -2.36 14.44
C LEU A 94 -20.43 -2.22 15.88
N PRO A 95 -21.38 -3.07 16.30
CA PRO A 95 -21.95 -3.01 17.64
C PRO A 95 -20.88 -3.25 18.71
N ARG A 96 -20.97 -2.53 19.82
CA ARG A 96 -20.12 -2.73 21.00
C ARG A 96 -20.62 -3.93 21.78
N GLU A 97 -19.98 -5.09 21.57
CA GLU A 97 -20.38 -6.32 22.27
C GLU A 97 -19.69 -6.45 23.62
N HIS A 98 -18.36 -6.24 23.65
CA HIS A 98 -17.56 -6.32 24.88
C HIS A 98 -16.56 -5.15 24.91
N PRO A 99 -16.70 -4.21 25.87
CA PRO A 99 -15.71 -3.16 26.09
C PRO A 99 -14.41 -3.77 26.65
N LEU A 100 -13.28 -3.20 26.24
CA LEU A 100 -11.95 -3.58 26.70
C LEU A 100 -11.32 -2.46 27.56
N ALA A 101 -10.30 -2.83 28.36
CA ALA A 101 -9.73 -1.95 29.36
C ALA A 101 -9.06 -0.68 28.77
N ASP A 102 -8.62 -0.72 27.51
CA ASP A 102 -7.98 0.40 26.81
C ASP A 102 -8.96 1.29 26.02
N GLY A 103 -10.26 1.16 26.28
CA GLY A 103 -11.33 1.93 25.62
C GLY A 103 -11.75 1.39 24.27
N SER A 104 -11.05 0.42 23.72
CA SER A 104 -11.50 -0.32 22.53
C SER A 104 -12.61 -1.32 22.87
N TYR A 105 -13.19 -1.96 21.88
CA TYR A 105 -14.25 -2.96 22.10
C TYR A 105 -14.24 -4.07 21.06
N VAL A 106 -14.77 -5.21 21.42
CA VAL A 106 -14.99 -6.35 20.54
C VAL A 106 -16.29 -6.13 19.77
N SER A 107 -16.29 -6.47 18.50
CA SER A 107 -17.42 -6.41 17.59
C SER A 107 -17.38 -7.59 16.62
N ARG A 108 -18.41 -7.72 15.82
CA ARG A 108 -18.50 -8.74 14.75
C ARG A 108 -18.82 -8.11 13.41
N ILE A 109 -18.16 -8.65 12.39
CA ILE A 109 -18.48 -8.35 11.00
C ILE A 109 -19.12 -9.55 10.32
N TYR A 110 -19.98 -9.30 9.35
CA TYR A 110 -20.77 -10.31 8.66
C TYR A 110 -20.71 -10.12 7.16
N ARG A 111 -20.85 -11.20 6.42
CA ARG A 111 -20.85 -11.19 4.96
C ARG A 111 -22.04 -10.43 4.38
N SER A 112 -23.21 -10.55 5.04
CA SER A 112 -24.47 -9.95 4.60
C SER A 112 -25.32 -9.53 5.78
N GLU A 113 -26.33 -8.68 5.53
CA GLU A 113 -27.30 -8.30 6.54
C GLU A 113 -28.17 -9.51 6.99
N ARG A 114 -28.40 -10.47 6.10
CA ARG A 114 -29.07 -11.73 6.43
C ARG A 114 -28.25 -12.54 7.44
N ASP A 115 -26.95 -12.68 7.18
CA ASP A 115 -26.07 -13.42 8.12
C ASP A 115 -26.01 -12.71 9.49
N ARG A 116 -26.02 -11.39 9.50
CA ARG A 116 -26.08 -10.60 10.73
C ARG A 116 -27.35 -10.88 11.53
N ARG A 117 -28.52 -10.84 10.89
CA ARG A 117 -29.82 -11.10 11.57
C ARG A 117 -29.87 -12.50 12.18
N HIS A 118 -29.25 -13.47 11.52
CA HIS A 118 -29.20 -14.85 12.00
C HIS A 118 -27.93 -15.18 12.78
N GLN A 119 -27.05 -14.20 13.02
CA GLN A 119 -25.76 -14.35 13.70
C GLN A 119 -24.89 -15.48 13.14
N ARG A 120 -24.93 -15.68 11.81
CA ARG A 120 -24.18 -16.75 11.13
C ARG A 120 -22.92 -16.20 10.49
N HIS A 121 -21.88 -17.03 10.46
CA HIS A 121 -20.60 -16.73 9.80
C HIS A 121 -19.97 -15.39 10.26
N ALA A 122 -20.13 -15.08 11.54
CA ALA A 122 -19.53 -13.92 12.16
C ALA A 122 -18.00 -14.02 12.18
N VAL A 123 -17.31 -12.93 11.94
CA VAL A 123 -15.89 -12.79 12.21
C VAL A 123 -15.72 -11.77 13.32
N THR A 124 -15.10 -12.20 14.41
CA THR A 124 -14.76 -11.34 15.54
C THR A 124 -13.66 -10.38 15.16
N VAL A 125 -13.83 -9.12 15.53
CA VAL A 125 -12.88 -8.04 15.31
C VAL A 125 -12.83 -7.16 16.54
N ARG A 126 -11.73 -6.42 16.70
CA ARG A 126 -11.62 -5.38 17.71
C ARG A 126 -11.71 -4.03 17.03
N VAL A 127 -12.44 -3.11 17.64
CA VAL A 127 -12.68 -1.75 17.13
C VAL A 127 -12.00 -0.75 18.05
N ILE A 128 -11.26 0.17 17.46
CA ILE A 128 -10.57 1.27 18.13
C ILE A 128 -11.18 2.56 17.59
N GLU A 129 -11.67 3.41 18.49
CA GLU A 129 -12.19 4.74 18.15
C GLU A 129 -11.29 5.80 18.79
N TYR A 130 -10.84 6.76 17.98
CA TYR A 130 -9.98 7.84 18.47
C TYR A 130 -10.28 9.15 17.75
N ARG A 131 -9.81 10.25 18.33
CA ARG A 131 -9.92 11.60 17.78
C ARG A 131 -8.53 12.19 17.58
N LEU A 132 -8.37 12.97 16.54
CA LEU A 132 -7.17 13.77 16.33
C LEU A 132 -7.42 15.16 16.91
N HIS A 133 -6.57 15.56 17.85
CA HIS A 133 -6.60 16.90 18.41
C HIS A 133 -5.65 17.82 17.64
N GLY A 134 -6.07 19.07 17.43
CA GLY A 134 -5.23 20.08 16.78
C GLY A 134 -5.07 19.95 15.26
N VAL A 135 -5.79 19.05 14.61
CA VAL A 135 -5.78 18.90 13.16
C VAL A 135 -7.01 19.58 12.57
N THR A 136 -6.80 20.62 11.76
CA THR A 136 -7.86 21.30 11.02
C THR A 136 -8.48 20.31 10.00
N GLU A 137 -9.81 20.26 9.92
CA GLU A 137 -10.56 19.34 9.02
C GLU A 137 -10.46 17.84 9.38
N ALA A 138 -10.03 17.48 10.61
CA ALA A 138 -10.10 16.10 11.06
C ALA A 138 -11.54 15.60 11.14
N GLU A 139 -11.76 14.34 10.79
CA GLU A 139 -13.06 13.70 11.04
C GLU A 139 -13.36 13.69 12.56
N PRO A 140 -14.64 13.82 12.98
CA PRO A 140 -14.99 13.84 14.40
C PRO A 140 -14.52 12.60 15.16
N ILE A 141 -14.51 11.45 14.51
CA ILE A 141 -14.06 10.17 15.06
C ILE A 141 -13.42 9.34 13.95
N TYR A 142 -12.23 8.86 14.21
CA TYR A 142 -11.56 7.85 13.41
C TYR A 142 -11.88 6.47 13.98
N ARG A 143 -12.18 5.52 13.11
CA ARG A 143 -12.49 4.16 13.53
C ARG A 143 -11.63 3.16 12.80
N LEU A 144 -10.87 2.36 13.57
CA LEU A 144 -10.06 1.26 13.07
C LEU A 144 -10.68 -0.08 13.48
N VAL A 145 -10.51 -1.06 12.62
CA VAL A 145 -10.84 -2.46 12.90
C VAL A 145 -9.57 -3.28 12.81
N THR A 146 -9.33 -4.13 13.80
CA THR A 146 -8.13 -4.97 13.84
C THR A 146 -8.46 -6.42 14.17
N SER A 147 -7.58 -7.32 13.71
CA SER A 147 -7.57 -8.74 14.08
C SER A 147 -6.84 -9.02 15.40
N LEU A 148 -6.09 -8.03 15.93
CA LEU A 148 -5.38 -8.11 17.19
C LEU A 148 -6.37 -7.86 18.34
N LEU A 149 -6.89 -8.94 18.92
CA LEU A 149 -8.00 -8.87 19.88
C LEU A 149 -7.56 -8.55 21.31
N ASP A 150 -6.32 -8.88 21.67
CA ASP A 150 -5.77 -8.66 23.01
C ASP A 150 -5.22 -7.24 23.17
N PRO A 151 -5.83 -6.40 24.02
CA PRO A 151 -5.37 -5.04 24.26
C PRO A 151 -4.03 -4.96 25.03
N ALA A 152 -3.65 -6.02 25.75
CA ALA A 152 -2.37 -6.03 26.44
C ALA A 152 -1.19 -6.27 25.49
N GLN A 153 -1.40 -7.05 24.42
CA GLN A 153 -0.38 -7.28 23.38
C GLN A 153 -0.34 -6.19 22.34
N ALA A 154 -1.46 -5.50 22.10
CA ALA A 154 -1.58 -4.47 21.08
C ALA A 154 -2.47 -3.32 21.59
N PRO A 155 -1.94 -2.40 22.41
CA PRO A 155 -2.69 -1.29 22.97
C PRO A 155 -3.34 -0.40 21.91
N ALA A 156 -4.57 0.08 22.16
CA ALA A 156 -5.33 0.89 21.21
C ALA A 156 -4.59 2.16 20.76
N ALA A 157 -3.90 2.82 21.71
CA ALA A 157 -3.13 4.02 21.43
C ALA A 157 -1.96 3.77 20.48
N GLU A 158 -1.24 2.66 20.66
CA GLU A 158 -0.13 2.26 19.79
C GLU A 158 -0.61 1.90 18.38
N LEU A 159 -1.72 1.16 18.27
CA LEU A 159 -2.31 0.85 16.98
C LEU A 159 -2.83 2.10 16.25
N ALA A 160 -3.41 3.06 16.99
CA ALA A 160 -3.83 4.32 16.39
C ALA A 160 -2.63 5.14 15.90
N ALA A 161 -1.55 5.23 16.69
CA ALA A 161 -0.30 5.89 16.30
C ALA A 161 0.33 5.20 15.08
N LEU A 162 0.43 3.87 15.08
CA LEU A 162 0.95 3.10 13.96
C LEU A 162 0.13 3.31 12.68
N TYR A 163 -1.19 3.39 12.80
CA TYR A 163 -2.04 3.62 11.63
C TYR A 163 -1.74 4.96 10.92
N HIS A 164 -1.25 5.97 11.64
CA HIS A 164 -0.83 7.23 11.03
C HIS A 164 0.37 7.07 10.07
N GLN A 165 1.25 6.10 10.32
CA GLN A 165 2.36 5.79 9.42
C GLN A 165 1.89 5.25 8.05
N ARG A 166 0.61 4.91 7.90
CA ARG A 166 0.03 4.56 6.60
C ARG A 166 0.25 5.64 5.52
N TRP A 167 0.46 6.90 5.92
CA TRP A 167 0.78 7.99 4.98
C TRP A 167 2.10 7.77 4.21
N GLU A 168 3.00 6.93 4.71
CA GLU A 168 4.24 6.56 4.02
C GLU A 168 3.97 5.90 2.65
N ILE A 169 2.81 5.26 2.47
CA ILE A 169 2.41 4.76 1.14
C ILE A 169 2.28 5.90 0.11
N GLU A 170 1.82 7.07 0.52
CA GLU A 170 1.67 8.21 -0.38
C GLU A 170 3.05 8.75 -0.76
N THR A 171 3.98 8.77 0.18
CA THR A 171 5.38 9.12 -0.05
C THR A 171 6.04 8.12 -1.00
N ALA A 172 5.93 6.81 -0.76
CA ALA A 172 6.47 5.77 -1.64
C ALA A 172 5.88 5.84 -3.05
N LEU A 173 4.58 6.12 -3.17
CA LEU A 173 3.94 6.32 -4.47
C LEU A 173 4.38 7.62 -5.16
N ALA A 174 4.63 8.69 -4.42
CA ALA A 174 5.18 9.94 -4.98
C ALA A 174 6.62 9.74 -5.46
N GLU A 175 7.43 8.98 -4.74
CA GLU A 175 8.78 8.60 -5.16
C GLU A 175 8.76 7.85 -6.49
N LEU A 176 7.91 6.83 -6.60
CA LEU A 176 7.76 6.06 -7.84
C LEU A 176 7.21 6.92 -8.98
N LYS A 177 6.12 7.65 -8.72
CA LYS A 177 5.35 8.34 -9.77
C LYS A 177 5.97 9.67 -10.21
N THR A 178 6.73 10.32 -9.37
CA THR A 178 7.22 11.68 -9.60
C THR A 178 8.73 11.80 -9.45
N HIS A 179 9.26 11.39 -8.30
CA HIS A 179 10.64 11.71 -7.93
C HIS A 179 11.67 10.87 -8.68
N LEU A 180 11.35 9.59 -8.94
CA LEU A 180 12.27 8.68 -9.63
C LEU A 180 12.66 9.19 -11.02
N ARG A 181 11.72 9.83 -11.74
CA ARG A 181 11.98 10.40 -13.08
C ARG A 181 12.17 11.92 -13.07
N GLY A 182 11.81 12.60 -12.01
CA GLY A 182 11.78 14.08 -11.94
C GLY A 182 10.56 14.71 -12.63
N ALA A 183 9.60 13.90 -13.07
CA ALA A 183 8.34 14.33 -13.66
C ALA A 183 7.29 13.21 -13.49
N LYS A 184 6.00 13.56 -13.66
CA LYS A 184 4.92 12.57 -13.66
C LYS A 184 5.21 11.42 -14.63
N ILE A 185 4.93 10.19 -14.20
CA ILE A 185 5.11 9.01 -15.06
C ILE A 185 4.13 9.08 -16.23
N VAL A 186 4.69 9.15 -17.43
CA VAL A 186 4.00 8.84 -18.69
C VAL A 186 4.74 7.67 -19.29
N LEU A 187 4.10 6.49 -19.31
CA LEU A 187 4.65 5.31 -19.95
C LEU A 187 4.61 5.51 -21.46
N ARG A 188 5.74 5.36 -22.13
CA ARG A 188 5.88 5.69 -23.58
C ARG A 188 5.78 4.49 -24.49
N SER A 189 5.74 3.31 -23.92
CA SER A 189 5.67 2.04 -24.67
C SER A 189 4.38 1.92 -25.45
N LYS A 190 4.49 1.39 -26.67
CA LYS A 190 3.38 1.34 -27.65
C LYS A 190 2.51 0.09 -27.54
N THR A 191 3.03 -0.99 -26.95
CA THR A 191 2.29 -2.24 -26.75
C THR A 191 1.98 -2.48 -25.29
N PRO A 192 0.90 -3.21 -24.94
CA PRO A 192 0.56 -3.51 -23.56
C PRO A 192 1.66 -4.22 -22.78
N ASP A 193 2.38 -5.13 -23.41
CA ASP A 193 3.45 -5.87 -22.75
C ASP A 193 4.66 -5.00 -22.46
N LEU A 194 5.05 -4.15 -23.40
CA LEU A 194 6.11 -3.17 -23.19
C LEU A 194 5.71 -2.12 -22.12
N VAL A 195 4.43 -1.74 -22.01
CA VAL A 195 3.93 -0.88 -20.92
C VAL A 195 4.12 -1.56 -19.57
N ARG A 196 3.82 -2.87 -19.48
CA ARG A 196 4.04 -3.65 -18.26
C ARG A 196 5.54 -3.73 -17.92
N GLN A 197 6.38 -4.02 -18.91
CA GLN A 197 7.85 -4.06 -18.73
C GLN A 197 8.38 -2.70 -18.25
N GLU A 198 7.96 -1.61 -18.89
CA GLU A 198 8.37 -0.26 -18.49
C GLU A 198 7.96 0.05 -17.05
N PHE A 199 6.74 -0.30 -16.66
CA PHE A 199 6.25 -0.11 -15.29
C PHE A 199 7.06 -0.93 -14.27
N TYR A 200 7.27 -2.22 -14.52
CA TYR A 200 8.06 -3.06 -13.61
C TYR A 200 9.54 -2.65 -13.60
N GLY A 201 10.08 -2.14 -14.71
CA GLY A 201 11.41 -1.53 -14.75
C GLY A 201 11.53 -0.32 -13.82
N LEU A 202 10.50 0.53 -13.76
CA LEU A 202 10.45 1.65 -12.81
C LEU A 202 10.36 1.16 -11.37
N MET A 203 9.59 0.11 -11.09
CA MET A 203 9.54 -0.49 -9.75
C MET A 203 10.88 -1.07 -9.32
N MET A 204 11.58 -1.76 -10.22
CA MET A 204 12.92 -2.29 -9.95
C MET A 204 13.94 -1.16 -9.68
N ALA A 205 13.86 -0.07 -10.43
CA ALA A 205 14.71 1.10 -10.19
C ALA A 205 14.42 1.76 -8.83
N HIS A 206 13.13 1.89 -8.46
CA HIS A 206 12.73 2.37 -7.14
C HIS A 206 13.29 1.47 -6.03
N PHE A 207 13.10 0.16 -6.15
CA PHE A 207 13.63 -0.83 -5.21
C PHE A 207 15.16 -0.71 -5.05
N ALA A 208 15.89 -0.60 -6.15
CA ALA A 208 17.36 -0.49 -6.13
C ALA A 208 17.81 0.79 -5.40
N VAL A 209 17.14 1.93 -5.66
CA VAL A 209 17.48 3.20 -4.97
C VAL A 209 17.18 3.10 -3.48
N ARG A 210 16.01 2.53 -3.10
CA ARG A 210 15.66 2.33 -1.69
C ARG A 210 16.60 1.35 -0.99
N GLY A 211 17.05 0.29 -1.66
CA GLY A 211 18.06 -0.63 -1.15
C GLY A 211 19.39 0.07 -0.84
N LEU A 212 19.87 0.92 -1.76
CA LEU A 212 21.08 1.73 -1.52
C LEU A 212 20.91 2.73 -0.36
N MET A 213 19.72 3.34 -0.23
CA MET A 213 19.44 4.24 0.90
C MET A 213 19.45 3.47 2.22
N HIS A 214 18.82 2.30 2.25
CA HIS A 214 18.81 1.45 3.44
C HIS A 214 20.24 1.02 3.86
N GLU A 215 21.06 0.57 2.91
CA GLU A 215 22.46 0.26 3.18
C GLU A 215 23.25 1.46 3.70
N ALA A 216 23.02 2.65 3.13
CA ALA A 216 23.67 3.87 3.58
C ALA A 216 23.23 4.26 5.01
N ALA A 217 21.95 4.13 5.30
CA ALA A 217 21.36 4.40 6.62
C ALA A 217 21.94 3.44 7.69
N LEU A 218 22.01 2.15 7.39
CA LEU A 218 22.63 1.16 8.28
C LEU A 218 24.10 1.48 8.59
N LYS A 219 24.87 1.92 7.59
CA LYS A 219 26.28 2.33 7.80
C LYS A 219 26.44 3.59 8.61
N ALA A 220 25.46 4.49 8.55
CA ALA A 220 25.46 5.76 9.26
C ALA A 220 24.74 5.71 10.61
N ASP A 221 24.19 4.55 10.99
CA ASP A 221 23.33 4.36 12.18
C ASP A 221 22.19 5.40 12.25
N THR A 222 21.50 5.58 11.12
CA THR A 222 20.40 6.54 10.99
C THR A 222 19.16 5.87 10.39
N ASP A 223 18.02 6.50 10.56
CA ASP A 223 16.76 6.04 9.99
C ASP A 223 16.75 6.27 8.46
N PRO A 224 16.42 5.26 7.63
CA PRO A 224 16.28 5.41 6.19
C PRO A 224 15.32 6.53 5.76
N ASP A 225 14.30 6.82 6.56
CA ASP A 225 13.31 7.87 6.28
C ASP A 225 13.86 9.29 6.45
N GLN A 226 14.99 9.45 7.14
CA GLN A 226 15.70 10.72 7.20
C GLN A 226 16.51 11.01 5.92
N LEU A 227 16.68 10.03 5.04
CA LEU A 227 17.40 10.20 3.79
C LEU A 227 16.47 10.69 2.67
N SER A 228 16.93 11.69 1.92
CA SER A 228 16.16 12.21 0.77
C SER A 228 16.23 11.27 -0.43
N PHE A 229 15.11 10.68 -0.81
CA PHE A 229 15.00 9.86 -2.02
C PHE A 229 15.42 10.62 -3.29
N LEU A 230 14.98 11.85 -3.44
CA LEU A 230 15.36 12.69 -4.59
C LEU A 230 16.88 12.93 -4.65
N HIS A 231 17.52 13.13 -3.50
CA HIS A 231 18.97 13.25 -3.44
C HIS A 231 19.65 11.95 -3.85
N ALA A 232 19.19 10.81 -3.33
CA ALA A 232 19.71 9.50 -3.69
C ALA A 232 19.63 9.24 -5.21
N VAL A 233 18.45 9.53 -5.82
CA VAL A 233 18.29 9.43 -7.29
C VAL A 233 19.31 10.31 -8.04
N ARG A 234 19.56 11.53 -7.58
CA ARG A 234 20.54 12.44 -8.19
C ARG A 234 21.97 11.91 -8.07
N VAL A 235 22.32 11.35 -6.91
CA VAL A 235 23.65 10.72 -6.68
C VAL A 235 23.82 9.51 -7.60
N VAL A 236 22.83 8.61 -7.63
CA VAL A 236 22.86 7.42 -8.51
C VAL A 236 23.02 7.83 -9.97
N ARG A 237 22.25 8.78 -10.46
CA ARG A 237 22.34 9.26 -11.85
C ARG A 237 23.72 9.82 -12.20
N ARG A 238 24.35 10.59 -11.31
CA ARG A 238 25.71 11.10 -11.52
C ARG A 238 26.74 9.99 -11.56
N LYS A 239 26.58 8.99 -10.69
CA LYS A 239 27.51 7.86 -10.60
C LYS A 239 27.33 6.86 -11.74
N LEU A 240 26.10 6.63 -12.23
CA LEU A 240 25.87 5.74 -13.39
C LEU A 240 26.70 6.15 -14.61
N ALA A 241 26.89 7.44 -14.85
CA ALA A 241 27.73 7.92 -15.94
C ALA A 241 29.23 7.55 -15.78
N THR A 242 29.67 7.29 -14.54
CA THR A 242 31.05 6.90 -14.23
C THR A 242 31.22 5.38 -14.07
N PHE A 243 30.13 4.64 -13.95
CA PHE A 243 30.16 3.18 -13.96
C PHE A 243 30.34 2.69 -15.40
N HIS A 244 31.57 2.62 -15.88
CA HIS A 244 31.94 1.88 -17.10
C HIS A 244 31.70 0.36 -16.94
N ALA A 245 30.94 -0.04 -15.97
CA ALA A 245 31.00 -1.35 -15.34
C ALA A 245 30.13 -2.43 -16.00
N ILE A 246 29.44 -2.15 -17.09
CA ILE A 246 28.86 -3.22 -17.92
C ILE A 246 29.25 -2.89 -19.37
N PRO A 247 30.46 -3.26 -19.80
CA PRO A 247 30.79 -3.12 -21.21
C PRO A 247 29.84 -4.02 -22.02
N PRO A 248 29.37 -3.54 -23.18
CA PRO A 248 28.60 -4.39 -24.11
C PRO A 248 29.36 -5.68 -24.52
N SER A 249 30.64 -5.76 -24.22
CA SER A 249 31.56 -6.84 -24.50
C SER A 249 31.70 -7.90 -23.41
N ALA A 250 31.02 -7.84 -22.27
CA ALA A 250 31.06 -8.88 -21.24
C ALA A 250 30.63 -10.28 -21.75
N LYS A 251 30.03 -10.36 -22.92
CA LYS A 251 29.79 -11.64 -23.64
C LYS A 251 31.00 -12.29 -24.30
N LYS A 252 32.14 -11.61 -24.34
CA LYS A 252 33.36 -12.14 -25.05
C LYS A 252 34.43 -12.73 -24.14
N THR A 253 34.21 -12.76 -22.84
CA THR A 253 35.25 -13.24 -21.89
C THR A 253 34.86 -14.55 -21.20
N VAL A 254 33.95 -15.33 -21.78
CA VAL A 254 33.69 -16.73 -21.36
C VAL A 254 33.97 -17.59 -22.56
N SER A 255 35.24 -17.87 -22.78
CA SER A 255 35.77 -18.99 -23.57
C SER A 255 36.76 -19.74 -22.73
#